data_66ca185232ce664baf75fa7568e6938a
#
_entry.id   66ca185232ce664baf75fa7568e6938a
#
_cell.length_a   1.000
_cell.length_b   1.000
_cell.length_c   1.000
_cell.angle_alpha   90.00
_cell.angle_beta   90.00
_cell.angle_gamma   90.00
#
_symmetry.space_group_name_H-M   'P 1'
#
loop_
_entity.id
_entity.type
_entity.pdbx_description
1 polymer ?
#
loop_
_entity_poly.entity_id
_entity_poly.type
_entity_poly.pdbx_seq_one_letter_code
_entity_poly.pdbx_strand_id
1 'polypeptide(L)'
;NNTRASLSASTSKVNMFSGTFTTTTASSKILIQILIPTFGTEAGSINMGISWNGTDYNGRHHYSYSASNDTYMQVGQGIFDNSSTPGSHSWAVYYDSNSSSSKPHSVVNPNNNDDGRIVQDVTSIIFTEFKN
;
A
#
# COMPACT_ATOMS: atom_id res chain seq x y z
N ASN A 1 1.84 3.09 -10.26
CA ASN A 1 3.25 2.71 -10.49
C ASN A 1 3.30 1.25 -10.92
N ASN A 2 3.85 0.99 -12.10
CA ASN A 2 3.91 -0.35 -12.70
C ASN A 2 5.32 -0.96 -12.61
N THR A 3 6.23 -0.32 -11.89
CA THR A 3 7.61 -0.77 -11.80
C THR A 3 7.74 -1.83 -10.71
N ARG A 4 8.34 -2.96 -11.08
CA ARG A 4 8.77 -3.96 -10.11
C ARG A 4 9.75 -3.35 -9.12
N ALA A 5 9.56 -3.57 -7.84
CA ALA A 5 10.45 -3.09 -6.80
C ALA A 5 10.63 -4.15 -5.71
N SER A 6 11.86 -4.28 -5.23
CA SER A 6 12.17 -5.11 -4.06
C SER A 6 11.88 -4.34 -2.78
N LEU A 7 11.32 -5.01 -1.80
CA LEU A 7 11.10 -4.49 -0.45
C LEU A 7 12.20 -5.04 0.47
N SER A 8 12.64 -4.21 1.40
CA SER A 8 13.56 -4.62 2.46
C SER A 8 12.78 -4.98 3.72
N ALA A 9 13.24 -5.95 4.47
CA ALA A 9 12.69 -6.20 5.80
C ALA A 9 12.91 -4.97 6.69
N SER A 10 11.86 -4.53 7.37
CA SER A 10 11.93 -3.36 8.25
C SER A 10 10.84 -3.46 9.31
N THR A 11 11.23 -3.33 10.57
CA THR A 11 10.31 -3.17 11.69
C THR A 11 9.85 -1.72 11.87
N SER A 12 10.41 -0.82 11.10
CA SER A 12 9.98 0.58 11.02
C SER A 12 9.19 0.81 9.73
N LYS A 13 8.24 1.71 9.80
CA LYS A 13 7.41 2.10 8.67
C LYS A 13 8.26 2.59 7.49
N VAL A 14 8.03 2.02 6.33
CA VAL A 14 8.66 2.39 5.05
C VAL A 14 7.59 2.74 4.04
N ASN A 15 7.69 3.91 3.41
CA ASN A 15 6.77 4.29 2.35
C ASN A 15 7.07 3.51 1.07
N MET A 16 6.06 2.82 0.53
CA MET A 16 6.12 2.16 -0.79
C MET A 16 5.74 3.10 -1.91
N PHE A 17 4.64 3.80 -1.71
CA PHE A 17 4.07 4.73 -2.68
C PHE A 17 3.69 6.00 -1.95
N SER A 18 3.86 7.13 -2.61
CA SER A 18 3.44 8.42 -2.09
C SER A 18 3.15 9.40 -3.22
N GLY A 19 2.39 10.42 -2.90
CA GLY A 19 2.05 11.45 -3.87
C GLY A 19 1.11 12.49 -3.26
N THR A 20 0.44 13.20 -4.15
CA THR A 20 -0.61 14.16 -3.77
C THR A 20 -1.91 13.84 -4.48
N PHE A 21 -3.02 14.15 -3.84
CA PHE A 21 -4.36 14.12 -4.40
C PHE A 21 -5.01 15.48 -4.15
N THR A 22 -5.63 16.04 -5.18
CA THR A 22 -6.28 17.35 -5.06
C THR A 22 -7.78 17.16 -4.87
N THR A 23 -8.29 17.60 -3.73
CA THR A 23 -9.72 17.61 -3.45
C THR A 23 -10.39 18.83 -4.07
N THR A 24 -11.63 18.67 -4.48
CA THR A 24 -12.44 19.72 -5.14
C THR A 24 -13.54 20.29 -4.26
N THR A 25 -13.86 19.60 -3.17
CA THR A 25 -14.98 19.96 -2.29
C THR A 25 -14.51 20.07 -0.84
N ALA A 26 -14.90 21.14 -0.17
CA ALA A 26 -14.63 21.31 1.26
C ALA A 26 -15.38 20.26 2.11
N SER A 27 -14.73 19.81 3.17
CA SER A 27 -15.30 18.86 4.15
C SER A 27 -15.81 17.55 3.54
N SER A 28 -15.31 17.18 2.38
CA SER A 28 -15.62 15.91 1.72
C SER A 28 -14.98 14.71 2.45
N LYS A 29 -15.41 13.51 2.12
CA LYS A 29 -14.78 12.26 2.54
C LYS A 29 -13.95 11.70 1.39
N ILE A 30 -12.77 11.22 1.69
CA ILE A 30 -11.88 10.61 0.69
C ILE A 30 -11.75 9.12 0.99
N LEU A 31 -12.23 8.28 0.10
CA LEU A 31 -11.94 6.86 0.12
C LEU A 31 -10.65 6.62 -0.67
N ILE A 32 -9.69 5.96 -0.03
CA ILE A 32 -8.49 5.43 -0.68
C ILE A 32 -8.58 3.92 -0.65
N GLN A 33 -8.50 3.30 -1.81
CA GLN A 33 -8.45 1.85 -1.97
C GLN A 33 -7.13 1.46 -2.60
N ILE A 34 -6.50 0.44 -2.07
CA ILE A 34 -5.22 -0.09 -2.56
C ILE A 34 -5.37 -1.56 -2.95
N LEU A 35 -4.79 -1.90 -4.10
CA LEU A 35 -4.61 -3.27 -4.56
C LEU A 35 -3.13 -3.39 -4.97
N ILE A 36 -2.36 -4.12 -4.19
CA ILE A 36 -0.92 -4.21 -4.36
C ILE A 36 -0.53 -5.68 -4.50
N PRO A 37 -0.19 -6.13 -5.70
CA PRO A 37 0.36 -7.48 -5.88
C PRO A 37 1.77 -7.54 -5.29
N THR A 38 2.01 -8.58 -4.51
CA THR A 38 3.30 -8.87 -3.89
C THR A 38 3.70 -10.31 -4.12
N PHE A 39 5.00 -10.56 -4.16
CA PHE A 39 5.57 -11.90 -4.20
C PHE A 39 6.50 -12.10 -3.02
N GLY A 40 6.34 -13.20 -2.30
CA GLY A 40 7.15 -13.56 -1.16
C GLY A 40 8.18 -14.62 -1.49
N THR A 41 9.45 -14.35 -1.26
CA THR A 41 10.52 -15.35 -1.38
C THR A 41 10.74 -16.12 -0.09
N GLU A 42 10.22 -15.64 1.02
CA GLU A 42 10.33 -16.22 2.36
C GLU A 42 8.98 -16.17 3.07
N ALA A 43 8.75 -17.12 3.98
CA ALA A 43 7.57 -17.07 4.84
C ALA A 43 7.67 -15.90 5.83
N GLY A 44 6.57 -15.21 6.03
CA GLY A 44 6.50 -14.11 6.99
C GLY A 44 5.29 -13.22 6.80
N SER A 45 5.27 -12.11 7.51
CA SER A 45 4.15 -11.18 7.50
C SER A 45 4.56 -9.77 7.07
N ILE A 46 3.63 -9.09 6.46
CA ILE A 46 3.71 -7.67 6.15
C ILE A 46 2.46 -6.96 6.69
N ASN A 47 2.67 -5.81 7.31
CA ASN A 47 1.61 -4.89 7.64
C ASN A 47 1.63 -3.76 6.62
N MET A 48 0.48 -3.37 6.13
CA MET A 48 0.33 -2.22 5.25
C MET A 48 -0.64 -1.22 5.82
N GLY A 49 -0.40 0.04 5.60
CA GLY A 49 -1.27 1.11 6.01
C GLY A 49 -1.27 2.27 5.04
N ILE A 50 -2.22 3.17 5.26
CA ILE A 50 -2.40 4.38 4.46
C ILE A 50 -2.22 5.58 5.38
N SER A 51 -1.44 6.55 4.92
CA SER A 51 -1.26 7.85 5.55
C SER A 51 -1.93 8.92 4.71
N TRP A 52 -2.60 9.86 5.36
CA TRP A 52 -3.24 11.03 4.76
C TRP A 52 -2.80 12.29 5.52
N ASN A 53 -2.22 13.26 4.81
CA ASN A 53 -1.64 14.47 5.40
C ASN A 53 -0.68 14.19 6.57
N GLY A 54 0.13 13.14 6.43
CA GLY A 54 1.09 12.75 7.46
C GLY A 54 0.50 12.02 8.67
N THR A 55 -0.82 11.86 8.73
CA THR A 55 -1.49 11.11 9.79
C THR A 55 -1.70 9.68 9.33
N ASP A 56 -1.18 8.74 10.10
CA ASP A 56 -1.40 7.32 9.87
C ASP A 56 -2.77 6.91 10.42
N TYR A 57 -3.47 6.11 9.68
CA TYR A 57 -4.74 5.58 10.12
C TYR A 57 -4.50 4.28 10.89
N ASN A 58 -4.27 4.42 12.20
CA ASN A 58 -4.15 3.30 13.13
C ASN A 58 -5.47 2.53 13.19
N GLY A 59 -5.49 1.32 12.73
CA GLY A 59 -6.67 0.44 12.74
C GLY A 59 -7.12 0.00 11.35
N ARG A 60 -6.38 0.38 10.32
CA ARG A 60 -6.63 -0.04 8.95
C ARG A 60 -5.40 -0.72 8.34
N HIS A 61 -4.63 -1.39 9.19
CA HIS A 61 -3.54 -2.24 8.75
C HIS A 61 -4.09 -3.47 8.06
N HIS A 62 -3.61 -3.73 6.89
CA HIS A 62 -3.74 -5.04 6.30
C HIS A 62 -2.54 -5.89 6.75
N TYR A 63 -2.82 -6.92 7.51
CA TYR A 63 -1.84 -7.93 7.89
C TYR A 63 -2.00 -9.13 6.96
N SER A 64 -0.93 -9.54 6.32
CA SER A 64 -0.92 -10.80 5.61
C SER A 64 0.31 -11.62 5.96
N TYR A 65 0.11 -12.93 6.00
CA TYR A 65 1.18 -13.91 6.15
C TYR A 65 1.27 -14.70 4.86
N SER A 66 2.45 -14.82 4.31
CA SER A 66 2.68 -15.64 3.12
C SER A 66 3.57 -16.83 3.41
N ALA A 67 3.33 -17.93 2.71
CA ALA A 67 4.34 -18.95 2.51
C ALA A 67 5.41 -18.44 1.53
N SER A 68 6.58 -19.10 1.51
CA SER A 68 7.62 -18.80 0.53
C SER A 68 7.17 -19.14 -0.90
N ASN A 69 7.68 -18.37 -1.86
CA ASN A 69 7.44 -18.53 -3.29
C ASN A 69 5.96 -18.48 -3.70
N ASP A 70 5.25 -17.50 -3.15
CA ASP A 70 3.83 -17.33 -3.47
C ASP A 70 3.48 -15.86 -3.76
N THR A 71 2.43 -15.68 -4.55
CA THR A 71 1.93 -14.36 -4.94
C THR A 71 0.66 -14.01 -4.18
N TYR A 72 0.57 -12.79 -3.70
CA TYR A 72 -0.55 -12.29 -2.92
C TYR A 72 -1.01 -10.94 -3.44
N MET A 73 -2.32 -10.73 -3.43
CA MET A 73 -2.91 -9.42 -3.60
C MET A 73 -3.17 -8.80 -2.23
N GLN A 74 -2.41 -7.75 -1.92
CA GLN A 74 -2.64 -6.95 -0.73
C GLN A 74 -3.77 -5.97 -1.02
N VAL A 75 -4.83 -6.03 -0.25
CA VAL A 75 -6.01 -5.18 -0.40
C VAL A 75 -6.19 -4.36 0.86
N GLY A 76 -6.33 -3.05 0.70
CA GLY A 76 -6.60 -2.16 1.83
C GLY A 76 -7.49 -1.01 1.42
N GLN A 77 -8.14 -0.42 2.41
CA GLN A 77 -8.92 0.80 2.20
C GLN A 77 -8.96 1.67 3.46
N GLY A 78 -9.13 2.97 3.25
CA GLY A 78 -9.33 3.93 4.32
C GLY A 78 -10.25 5.05 3.88
N ILE A 79 -11.07 5.56 4.81
CA ILE A 79 -11.87 6.76 4.61
C ILE A 79 -11.29 7.86 5.48
N PHE A 80 -10.99 8.98 4.86
CA PHE A 80 -10.31 10.11 5.49
C PHE A 80 -11.19 11.36 5.37
N ASP A 81 -11.12 12.20 6.39
CA ASP A 81 -11.76 13.51 6.33
C ASP A 81 -10.85 14.49 5.56
N ASN A 82 -11.45 15.17 4.60
CA ASN A 82 -10.84 16.33 3.99
C ASN A 82 -10.91 17.54 4.93
N SER A 83 -9.99 18.48 4.75
CA SER A 83 -10.03 19.75 5.46
C SER A 83 -11.25 20.60 5.03
N SER A 84 -11.51 21.65 5.78
CA SER A 84 -12.56 22.63 5.44
C SER A 84 -12.31 23.38 4.13
N THR A 85 -11.12 23.25 3.55
CA THR A 85 -10.72 23.91 2.30
C THR A 85 -10.28 22.87 1.28
N PRO A 86 -10.78 22.92 0.04
CA PRO A 86 -10.27 22.12 -1.06
C PRO A 86 -8.79 22.40 -1.32
N GLY A 87 -8.05 21.43 -1.78
CA GLY A 87 -6.64 21.62 -2.07
C GLY A 87 -5.86 20.33 -2.23
N SER A 88 -4.54 20.47 -2.28
CA SER A 88 -3.61 19.37 -2.44
C SER A 88 -3.31 18.72 -1.08
N HIS A 89 -3.46 17.42 -1.00
CA HIS A 89 -3.24 16.60 0.19
C HIS A 89 -2.19 15.55 -0.09
N SER A 90 -1.24 15.39 0.82
CA SER A 90 -0.25 14.32 0.71
C SER A 90 -0.85 12.98 1.13
N TRP A 91 -0.43 11.93 0.47
CA TRP A 91 -0.77 10.57 0.87
C TRP A 91 0.44 9.65 0.74
N ALA A 92 0.44 8.58 1.50
CA ALA A 92 1.40 7.49 1.33
C ALA A 92 0.74 6.14 1.63
N VAL A 93 1.23 5.11 0.94
CA VAL A 93 1.04 3.71 1.33
C VAL A 93 2.36 3.24 1.90
N TYR A 94 2.34 2.75 3.11
CA TYR A 94 3.53 2.27 3.81
C TYR A 94 3.40 0.81 4.20
N TYR A 95 4.53 0.20 4.51
CA TYR A 95 4.60 -1.14 5.08
C TYR A 95 5.60 -1.19 6.23
N ASP A 96 5.44 -2.18 7.07
CA ASP A 96 6.47 -2.72 7.94
C ASP A 96 6.39 -4.25 7.96
N SER A 97 7.41 -4.89 8.46
CA SER A 97 7.45 -6.33 8.68
C SER A 97 7.62 -6.64 10.16
N ASN A 98 7.16 -7.80 10.59
CA ASN A 98 7.28 -8.20 11.99
C ASN A 98 8.71 -8.58 12.41
N SER A 99 9.66 -8.57 11.47
CA SER A 99 11.07 -8.88 11.71
C SER A 99 11.96 -8.06 10.79
N SER A 100 13.11 -7.64 11.30
CA SER A 100 14.13 -6.96 10.51
C SER A 100 14.96 -7.91 9.63
N SER A 101 14.87 -9.21 9.85
CA SER A 101 15.61 -10.25 9.12
C SER A 101 14.74 -11.05 8.16
N SER A 102 13.44 -11.07 8.36
CA SER A 102 12.48 -11.75 7.50
C SER A 102 12.04 -10.83 6.36
N LYS A 103 12.00 -11.32 5.14
CA LYS A 103 11.58 -10.59 3.92
C LYS A 103 10.33 -11.21 3.32
N PRO A 104 9.22 -11.24 4.06
CA PRO A 104 7.96 -11.64 3.48
C PRO A 104 7.55 -10.60 2.44
N HIS A 105 6.94 -11.02 1.36
CA HIS A 105 6.52 -10.11 0.31
C HIS A 105 7.63 -9.18 -0.21
N SER A 106 8.77 -9.79 -0.53
CA SER A 106 9.99 -9.09 -0.90
C SER A 106 9.92 -8.30 -2.21
N VAL A 107 8.86 -8.47 -2.98
CA VAL A 107 8.69 -7.82 -4.29
C VAL A 107 7.28 -7.26 -4.43
N VAL A 108 7.19 -6.03 -4.89
CA VAL A 108 5.94 -5.37 -5.32
C VAL A 108 5.89 -5.35 -6.85
N ASN A 109 4.71 -5.49 -7.41
CA ASN A 109 4.48 -5.61 -8.84
C ASN A 109 5.34 -6.74 -9.45
N PRO A 110 5.19 -7.99 -8.98
CA PRO A 110 5.98 -9.11 -9.45
C PRO A 110 5.75 -9.35 -10.95
N ASN A 111 6.72 -9.96 -11.58
CA ASN A 111 6.66 -10.32 -12.98
C ASN A 111 7.24 -11.74 -13.21
N ASN A 112 7.38 -12.15 -14.46
CA ASN A 112 7.84 -13.48 -14.82
C ASN A 112 9.27 -13.84 -14.35
N ASN A 113 10.05 -12.88 -13.87
CA ASN A 113 11.34 -13.14 -13.23
C ASN A 113 11.18 -13.63 -11.78
N ASP A 114 10.04 -13.37 -11.14
CA ASP A 114 9.75 -13.80 -9.78
C ASP A 114 9.06 -15.18 -9.78
N ASP A 115 8.08 -15.33 -10.66
CA ASP A 115 7.38 -16.59 -10.95
C ASP A 115 7.01 -16.61 -12.43
N GLY A 116 7.46 -17.61 -13.18
CA GLY A 116 7.19 -17.75 -14.61
C GLY A 116 5.72 -17.85 -15.01
N ARG A 117 4.80 -17.96 -14.03
CA ARG A 117 3.34 -17.91 -14.23
C ARG A 117 2.79 -16.48 -14.22
N ILE A 118 3.59 -15.51 -13.84
CA ILE A 118 3.19 -14.10 -13.73
C ILE A 118 3.62 -13.37 -15.01
N VAL A 119 2.68 -12.78 -15.70
CA VAL A 119 3.00 -11.93 -16.87
C VAL A 119 3.52 -10.58 -16.40
N GLN A 120 2.74 -9.86 -15.65
CA GLN A 120 3.09 -8.68 -14.84
C GLN A 120 1.87 -8.23 -14.05
N ASP A 121 2.03 -8.08 -12.76
CA ASP A 121 1.01 -7.50 -11.91
C ASP A 121 1.32 -6.03 -11.61
N VAL A 122 0.28 -5.23 -11.47
CA VAL A 122 0.40 -3.79 -11.27
C VAL A 122 -0.40 -3.30 -10.07
N THR A 123 0.19 -2.40 -9.32
CA THR A 123 -0.48 -1.73 -8.21
C THR A 123 -1.53 -0.75 -8.70
N SER A 124 -2.71 -0.83 -8.11
CA SER A 124 -3.78 0.16 -8.26
C SER A 124 -4.03 0.89 -6.94
N ILE A 125 -4.02 2.21 -7.00
CA ILE A 125 -4.41 3.07 -5.88
C ILE A 125 -5.52 3.99 -6.40
N ILE A 126 -6.71 3.83 -5.81
CA ILE A 126 -7.93 4.49 -6.28
C ILE A 126 -8.37 5.50 -5.22
N PHE A 127 -8.63 6.71 -5.65
CA PHE A 127 -9.15 7.79 -4.82
C PHE A 127 -10.57 8.12 -5.27
N THR A 128 -11.47 8.19 -4.30
CA THR A 128 -12.85 8.63 -4.54
C THR A 128 -13.21 9.72 -3.55
N GLU A 129 -13.58 10.89 -4.06
CA GLU A 129 -14.07 12.00 -3.23
C GLU A 129 -15.58 11.95 -3.16
N PHE A 130 -16.11 11.84 -1.93
CA PHE A 130 -17.53 11.90 -1.66
C PHE A 130 -17.89 13.30 -1.17
N LYS A 131 -18.79 13.95 -1.88
CA LYS A 131 -19.39 15.22 -1.42
C LYS A 131 -20.35 14.95 -0.29
N ASN A 132 -20.29 15.78 0.73
CA ASN A 132 -21.30 15.80 1.78
C ASN A 132 -22.55 16.52 1.30
#